data_d704210c7ffd2be771f46ed6efab0f87
#
_entry.id   d704210c7ffd2be771f46ed6efab0f87
#
_cell.length_a   1.000
_cell.length_b   1.000
_cell.length_c   1.000
_cell.angle_alpha   90.00
_cell.angle_beta   90.00
_cell.angle_gamma   90.00
#
_symmetry.space_group_name_H-M   'P 1'
#
loop_
_entity.id
_entity.type
_entity.pdbx_description
1 polymer ?
#
loop_
_entity_poly.entity_id
_entity_poly.type
_entity_poly.pdbx_seq_one_letter_code
_entity_poly.pdbx_strand_id
1 'polypeptide(L)' 'MANNQFPYTPELKPFQDADDAWSAELHRIWGKRAGDARYTDLGKGADNSELRRLYENRMIAQATWHRSAY' A
#
# COMPACT_ATOMS: atom_id res chain seq x y z
N MET A 1 5.44 25.63 4.69
CA MET A 1 5.54 25.11 4.46
C MET A 1 4.93 24.23 3.99
N ALA A 2 4.45 23.95 3.95
CA ALA A 2 4.05 23.02 3.63
C ALA A 2 3.57 22.83 2.51
N ASN A 3 3.64 22.67 1.91
CA ASN A 3 3.32 22.47 0.86
C ASN A 3 2.64 21.37 0.63
N ASN A 4 1.90 20.96 1.07
CA ASN A 4 1.25 19.83 0.95
C ASN A 4 0.55 19.67 -0.28
N GLN A 5 0.97 18.77 -1.06
CA GLN A 5 0.34 18.47 -2.28
C GLN A 5 -0.89 17.68 -2.06
N PHE A 6 -1.03 16.99 -0.91
CA PHE A 6 -2.28 16.34 -0.61
C PHE A 6 -2.68 16.68 0.78
N PRO A 7 -3.98 16.59 1.12
CA PRO A 7 -4.42 16.85 2.48
C PRO A 7 -3.82 15.82 3.42
N TYR A 8 -3.34 16.28 4.56
CA TYR A 8 -2.86 15.40 5.59
C TYR A 8 -4.00 15.14 6.56
N THR A 9 -4.30 13.89 6.84
CA THR A 9 -5.29 13.49 7.82
C THR A 9 -4.71 12.37 8.66
N PRO A 10 -5.29 12.10 9.83
CA PRO A 10 -4.82 10.98 10.64
C PRO A 10 -4.88 9.63 9.89
N GLU A 11 -5.78 9.51 8.92
CA GLU A 11 -5.92 8.27 8.16
C GLU A 11 -4.81 8.07 7.15
N LEU A 12 -4.03 9.11 6.85
CA LEU A 12 -2.90 8.96 5.94
C LEU A 12 -1.83 8.05 6.52
N LYS A 13 -1.60 8.13 7.82
CA LYS A 13 -0.57 7.31 8.46
C LYS A 13 -0.87 5.81 8.35
N PRO A 14 -2.09 5.34 8.64
CA PRO A 14 -2.40 3.93 8.42
C PRO A 14 -2.22 3.49 6.97
N PHE A 15 -2.54 4.36 6.01
CA PHE A 15 -2.33 4.02 4.61
C PHE A 15 -0.84 3.90 4.30
N GLN A 16 -0.03 4.83 4.78
CA GLN A 16 1.41 4.78 4.57
C GLN A 16 2.01 3.52 5.19
N ASP A 17 1.58 3.18 6.41
CA ASP A 17 2.07 1.98 7.08
C ASP A 17 1.68 0.72 6.31
N ALA A 18 0.46 0.67 5.80
CA ALA A 18 0.01 -0.49 5.02
C ALA A 18 0.76 -0.58 3.70
N ASP A 19 1.02 0.55 3.05
CA ASP A 19 1.78 0.57 1.81
C ASP A 19 3.22 0.13 2.04
N ASP A 20 3.83 0.58 3.14
CA ASP A 20 5.20 0.18 3.47
C ASP A 20 5.28 -1.31 3.74
N ALA A 21 4.32 -1.88 4.45
CA ALA A 21 4.31 -3.31 4.73
C ALA A 21 4.16 -4.12 3.45
N TRP A 22 3.28 -3.69 2.56
CA TRP A 22 3.09 -4.36 1.28
C TRP A 22 4.36 -4.26 0.42
N SER A 23 4.96 -3.08 0.39
CA SER A 23 6.18 -2.84 -0.37
C SER A 23 7.33 -3.71 0.15
N ALA A 24 7.45 -3.85 1.47
CA ALA A 24 8.49 -4.69 2.07
C ALA A 24 8.32 -6.14 1.65
N GLU A 25 7.08 -6.63 1.60
CA GLU A 25 6.82 -8.00 1.19
C GLU A 25 7.15 -8.19 -0.29
N LEU A 26 6.85 -7.20 -1.13
CA LEU A 26 7.22 -7.27 -2.53
C LEU A 26 8.73 -7.39 -2.69
N HIS A 27 9.48 -6.61 -1.92
CA HIS A 27 10.94 -6.67 -1.99
C HIS A 27 11.48 -8.01 -1.48
N ARG A 28 10.84 -8.58 -0.46
CA ARG A 28 11.24 -9.87 0.05
C ARG A 28 11.09 -10.96 -1.01
N ILE A 29 10.02 -10.88 -1.80
CA ILE A 29 9.70 -11.92 -2.78
C ILE A 29 10.46 -11.69 -4.09
N TRP A 30 10.48 -10.47 -4.61
CA TRP A 30 11.00 -10.19 -5.93
C TRP A 30 12.31 -9.39 -5.95
N GLY A 31 12.76 -8.90 -4.82
CA GLY A 31 14.03 -8.16 -4.75
C GLY A 31 14.00 -6.94 -5.66
N LYS A 32 14.95 -6.87 -6.57
CA LYS A 32 15.07 -5.72 -7.46
C LYS A 32 13.89 -5.56 -8.41
N ARG A 33 13.09 -6.60 -8.57
CA ARG A 33 11.95 -6.58 -9.48
C ARG A 33 10.65 -6.20 -8.77
N ALA A 34 10.75 -5.80 -7.52
CA ALA A 34 9.57 -5.44 -6.74
C ALA A 34 8.76 -4.32 -7.40
N GLY A 35 9.44 -3.36 -8.03
CA GLY A 35 8.75 -2.27 -8.72
C GLY A 35 7.87 -2.77 -9.84
N ASP A 36 8.36 -3.75 -10.59
CA ASP A 36 7.55 -4.32 -11.67
C ASP A 36 6.36 -5.08 -11.10
N ALA A 37 6.59 -5.88 -10.06
CA ALA A 37 5.52 -6.66 -9.45
C ALA A 37 4.43 -5.76 -8.89
N ARG A 38 4.82 -4.60 -8.35
CA ARG A 38 3.89 -3.67 -7.74
C ARG A 38 2.80 -3.20 -8.70
N TYR A 39 3.12 -3.09 -9.97
CA TYR A 39 2.20 -2.56 -10.97
C TYR A 39 1.56 -3.65 -11.82
N THR A 40 1.64 -4.89 -11.40
CA THR A 40 1.02 -6.00 -12.10
C THR A 40 0.20 -6.83 -11.13
N ASP A 41 -0.52 -7.82 -11.65
CA ASP A 41 -1.29 -8.73 -10.80
C ASP A 41 -0.41 -9.53 -9.86
N LEU A 42 0.88 -9.65 -10.15
CA LEU A 42 1.79 -10.34 -9.25
C LEU A 42 1.82 -9.70 -7.88
N GLY A 43 1.69 -8.38 -7.81
CA GLY A 43 1.73 -7.66 -6.55
C GLY A 43 0.53 -7.91 -5.65
N LYS A 44 -0.56 -8.44 -6.22
CA LYS A 44 -1.77 -8.71 -5.43
C LYS A 44 -1.66 -9.99 -4.62
N GLY A 45 -0.80 -10.90 -5.05
CA GLY A 45 -0.62 -12.16 -4.34
C GLY A 45 -1.72 -13.17 -4.60
N ALA A 46 -1.41 -14.43 -4.30
CA ALA A 46 -2.39 -15.50 -4.40
C ALA A 46 -3.35 -15.44 -3.23
N ASP A 47 -4.53 -16.02 -3.41
CA ASP A 47 -5.52 -16.07 -2.34
C ASP A 47 -4.91 -16.70 -1.10
N ASN A 48 -5.22 -16.13 0.05
CA ASN A 48 -4.76 -16.61 1.35
C ASN A 48 -3.25 -16.47 1.58
N SER A 49 -2.55 -15.74 0.71
CA SER A 49 -1.13 -15.49 0.94
C SER A 49 -0.96 -14.26 1.83
N GLU A 50 0.23 -14.14 2.43
CA GLU A 50 0.56 -12.96 3.21
C GLU A 50 0.58 -11.73 2.32
N LEU A 51 1.06 -11.86 1.09
CA LEU A 51 1.08 -10.74 0.16
C LEU A 51 -0.33 -10.24 -0.13
N ARG A 52 -1.28 -11.16 -0.33
CA ARG A 52 -2.66 -10.78 -0.58
C ARG A 52 -3.25 -10.06 0.63
N ARG A 53 -2.95 -10.53 1.83
CA ARG A 53 -3.45 -9.90 3.04
C ARG A 53 -2.94 -8.47 3.14
N LEU A 54 -1.65 -8.25 2.87
CA LEU A 54 -1.07 -6.93 2.94
C LEU A 54 -1.62 -6.02 1.84
N TYR A 55 -1.84 -6.57 0.66
CA TYR A 55 -2.42 -5.82 -0.44
C TYR A 55 -3.84 -5.35 -0.06
N GLU A 56 -4.65 -6.24 0.49
CA GLU A 56 -6.01 -5.90 0.87
C GLU A 56 -6.04 -4.88 2.00
N ASN A 57 -5.14 -5.01 2.97
CA ASN A 57 -5.04 -4.01 4.03
C ASN A 57 -4.73 -2.63 3.48
N ARG A 58 -3.84 -2.56 2.49
CA ARG A 58 -3.50 -1.30 1.85
C ARG A 58 -4.70 -0.71 1.14
N MET A 59 -5.48 -1.53 0.44
CA MET A 59 -6.66 -1.04 -0.27
C MET A 59 -7.70 -0.49 0.70
N ILE A 60 -7.90 -1.16 1.82
CA ILE A 60 -8.85 -0.70 2.83
C ILE A 60 -8.38 0.64 3.41
N ALA A 61 -7.10 0.73 3.75
CA ALA A 61 -6.56 1.95 4.33
C ALA A 61 -6.62 3.11 3.34
N GLN A 62 -6.37 2.83 2.06
CA GLN A 62 -6.46 3.85 1.03
C GLN A 62 -7.88 4.39 0.88
N ALA A 63 -8.88 3.50 0.90
CA ALA A 63 -10.26 3.91 0.81
C ALA A 63 -10.66 4.77 2.00
N THR A 64 -10.21 4.40 3.18
CA THR A 64 -10.49 5.17 4.39
C THR A 64 -9.86 6.54 4.31
N TRP A 65 -8.62 6.61 3.88
CA TRP A 65 -7.92 7.89 3.75
C TRP A 65 -8.61 8.81 2.74
N HIS A 66 -8.97 8.25 1.57
CA HIS A 66 -9.64 9.05 0.55
C HIS A 66 -10.97 9.60 1.05
N ARG A 67 -11.71 8.79 1.79
CA ARG A 67 -12.99 9.20 2.32
C ARG A 67 -12.83 10.33 3.33
N SER A 68 -11.77 10.30 4.13
CA SER A 68 -11.51 11.34 5.11
C SER A 68 -10.95 12.61 4.49
N ALA A 69 -10.19 12.48 3.41
CA ALA A 69 -9.53 13.61 2.79
C ALA A 69 -10.45 14.41 1.87
N TYR A 70 -11.43 13.78 1.33
CA TYR A 70 -12.36 14.40 0.39
C TYR A 70 -13.80 14.18 0.81
#